data_439b2859b5a8a3b1846109200ad44533
#
_entry.id   439b2859b5a8a3b1846109200ad44533
#
_cell.length_a   1.000
_cell.length_b   1.000
_cell.length_c   1.000
_cell.angle_alpha   90.00
_cell.angle_beta   90.00
_cell.angle_gamma   90.00
#
_symmetry.space_group_name_H-M   'P 1'
#
loop_
_entity.id
_entity.type
_entity.pdbx_description
1 polymer ?
#
loop_
_entity_poly.entity_id
_entity_poly.type
_entity_poly.pdbx_seq_one_letter_code
_entity_poly.pdbx_strand_id
1 'polypeptide(L)'
;MALELSFHPIQQQIYEDPHRFKIVDMGRRGGKSYLASNVVIIAGLERKNGEIILVSPTFSQTQIIYNMIMRRLPERYIKSKSVAEKYVELVSGTRIYAKSGDNPDSMRGYGPFLVVLDEAAMLKEEVWKEVLRPALADNKGSALIISTPKGRGNWFHEIWEMGQSDDPVLNDYMSWKYSSYDNPFLDPAELDEMSMNLPEIVYRQEILAEFIEGGGSVFRTFVENIKDCLDDPLSGEAYVGGADLGRREDFTVISIFRRRTGEIVYLERFNRLDWDYIKQRITVVSKKYNNATMFIDSTGMGDPIYEDLAKQGVNVRGIKISSKSKSDMINALAIMIENKEIWLPNDADLKKEMQAYTYTMTPEGNVKYGAPPGRHDDIVISIALVAYGVRCYTGCVGLVEVDEEEEESGYWDEESENFVDWEEDVERLDKTVEPRWKPSMLRRIESKP
;
A
#
# COMPACT_ATOMS: atom_id res chain seq x y z
N MET A 1 -36.23 8.97 -9.37
CA MET A 1 -35.04 9.48 -10.09
C MET A 1 -34.55 8.42 -11.07
N ALA A 2 -34.06 8.78 -12.25
CA ALA A 2 -33.37 7.87 -13.14
C ALA A 2 -32.01 7.50 -12.51
N LEU A 3 -31.53 6.29 -12.75
CA LEU A 3 -30.16 5.90 -12.36
C LEU A 3 -29.19 6.52 -13.37
N GLU A 4 -28.31 7.39 -12.90
CA GLU A 4 -27.28 8.01 -13.73
C GLU A 4 -25.94 7.41 -13.38
N LEU A 5 -25.28 6.79 -14.37
CA LEU A 5 -23.96 6.21 -14.24
C LEU A 5 -23.05 6.88 -15.27
N SER A 6 -21.94 7.42 -14.82
CA SER A 6 -20.98 8.10 -15.67
C SER A 6 -19.64 7.38 -15.68
N PHE A 7 -18.97 7.43 -16.81
CA PHE A 7 -17.59 6.99 -16.97
C PHE A 7 -16.75 8.18 -17.44
N HIS A 8 -15.54 8.33 -16.92
CA HIS A 8 -14.57 9.20 -17.56
C HIS A 8 -14.00 8.51 -18.84
N PRO A 9 -13.32 9.23 -19.75
CA PRO A 9 -12.98 8.70 -21.08
C PRO A 9 -12.29 7.34 -21.06
N ILE A 10 -11.33 7.13 -20.18
CA ILE A 10 -10.62 5.86 -20.06
C ILE A 10 -11.55 4.74 -19.60
N GLN A 11 -12.38 4.98 -18.59
CA GLN A 11 -13.35 4.01 -18.13
C GLN A 11 -14.37 3.66 -19.21
N GLN A 12 -14.80 4.66 -20.02
CA GLN A 12 -15.68 4.45 -21.15
C GLN A 12 -15.03 3.56 -22.21
N GLN A 13 -13.78 3.81 -22.54
CA GLN A 13 -13.00 2.97 -23.47
C GLN A 13 -12.94 1.52 -23.01
N ILE A 14 -12.59 1.30 -21.74
CA ILE A 14 -12.53 -0.05 -21.16
C ILE A 14 -13.92 -0.71 -21.16
N TYR A 15 -14.95 0.03 -20.79
CA TYR A 15 -16.32 -0.49 -20.73
C TYR A 15 -16.83 -0.92 -22.12
N GLU A 16 -16.63 -0.08 -23.14
CA GLU A 16 -17.13 -0.31 -24.51
C GLU A 16 -16.33 -1.34 -25.30
N ASP A 17 -15.14 -1.67 -24.85
CA ASP A 17 -14.29 -2.68 -25.49
C ASP A 17 -15.01 -4.04 -25.54
N PRO A 18 -14.99 -4.75 -26.68
CA PRO A 18 -15.76 -5.99 -26.86
C PRO A 18 -15.10 -7.23 -26.27
N HIS A 19 -13.83 -7.16 -25.85
CA HIS A 19 -13.10 -8.35 -25.38
C HIS A 19 -13.73 -8.92 -24.10
N ARG A 20 -13.65 -10.22 -24.00
CA ARG A 20 -14.28 -11.00 -22.94
C ARG A 20 -13.55 -10.88 -21.61
N PHE A 21 -12.23 -10.84 -21.64
CA PHE A 21 -11.36 -10.70 -20.47
C PHE A 21 -10.62 -9.37 -20.55
N LYS A 22 -10.97 -8.47 -19.66
CA LYS A 22 -10.46 -7.11 -19.58
C LYS A 22 -9.55 -6.99 -18.38
N ILE A 23 -8.27 -6.74 -18.61
CA ILE A 23 -7.24 -6.63 -17.58
C ILE A 23 -6.79 -5.18 -17.49
N VAL A 24 -6.98 -4.56 -16.35
CA VAL A 24 -6.68 -3.14 -16.16
C VAL A 24 -5.64 -2.98 -15.06
N ASP A 25 -4.44 -2.68 -15.48
CA ASP A 25 -3.38 -2.19 -14.62
C ASP A 25 -3.52 -0.68 -14.49
N MET A 26 -3.75 -0.20 -13.26
CA MET A 26 -4.06 1.23 -13.04
C MET A 26 -3.54 1.69 -11.68
N GLY A 27 -2.91 2.85 -11.65
CA GLY A 27 -2.39 3.46 -10.44
C GLY A 27 -3.44 3.68 -9.35
N ARG A 28 -2.99 3.95 -8.12
CA ARG A 28 -3.89 4.30 -7.01
C ARG A 28 -4.73 5.51 -7.37
N ARG A 29 -5.98 5.54 -6.85
CA ARG A 29 -6.96 6.60 -7.16
C ARG A 29 -7.29 6.74 -8.66
N GLY A 30 -6.82 5.85 -9.54
CA GLY A 30 -7.14 5.87 -10.98
C GLY A 30 -8.62 5.60 -11.31
N GLY A 31 -9.46 5.23 -10.33
CA GLY A 31 -10.90 5.02 -10.53
C GLY A 31 -11.30 3.56 -10.77
N LYS A 32 -10.42 2.58 -10.45
CA LYS A 32 -10.68 1.13 -10.60
C LYS A 32 -12.00 0.66 -10.00
N SER A 33 -12.20 0.92 -8.72
CA SER A 33 -13.40 0.45 -7.99
C SER A 33 -14.68 1.16 -8.48
N TYR A 34 -14.55 2.40 -8.95
CA TYR A 34 -15.67 3.13 -9.57
C TYR A 34 -16.06 2.50 -10.91
N LEU A 35 -15.09 2.20 -11.78
CA LEU A 35 -15.31 1.43 -13.02
C LEU A 35 -16.00 0.10 -12.71
N ALA A 36 -15.46 -0.67 -11.78
CA ALA A 36 -16.00 -1.97 -11.37
C ALA A 36 -17.46 -1.87 -10.92
N SER A 37 -17.79 -0.91 -10.04
CA SER A 37 -19.15 -0.71 -9.55
C SER A 37 -20.14 -0.37 -10.67
N ASN A 38 -19.74 0.49 -11.62
CA ASN A 38 -20.59 0.84 -12.77
C ASN A 38 -20.83 -0.35 -13.69
N VAL A 39 -19.79 -1.09 -14.04
CA VAL A 39 -19.87 -2.28 -14.89
C VAL A 39 -20.82 -3.31 -14.27
N VAL A 40 -20.70 -3.55 -12.96
CA VAL A 40 -21.56 -4.52 -12.24
C VAL A 40 -23.02 -4.06 -12.22
N ILE A 41 -23.28 -2.79 -11.94
CA ILE A 41 -24.65 -2.26 -11.92
C ILE A 41 -25.29 -2.39 -13.30
N ILE A 42 -24.62 -1.97 -14.36
CA ILE A 42 -25.14 -2.02 -15.74
C ILE A 42 -25.40 -3.47 -16.13
N ALA A 43 -24.37 -4.33 -16.01
CA ALA A 43 -24.46 -5.74 -16.38
C ALA A 43 -25.56 -6.46 -15.59
N GLY A 44 -25.68 -6.15 -14.29
CA GLY A 44 -26.69 -6.74 -13.41
C GLY A 44 -28.12 -6.35 -13.79
N LEU A 45 -28.35 -5.13 -14.26
CA LEU A 45 -29.68 -4.65 -14.68
C LEU A 45 -30.04 -5.10 -16.11
N GLU A 46 -29.06 -5.20 -17.00
CA GLU A 46 -29.28 -5.63 -18.40
C GLU A 46 -29.49 -7.15 -18.53
N ARG A 47 -28.79 -7.96 -17.75
CA ARG A 47 -28.90 -9.43 -17.79
C ARG A 47 -30.08 -9.91 -16.94
N LYS A 48 -30.86 -10.86 -17.46
CA LYS A 48 -31.92 -11.52 -16.71
C LYS A 48 -31.43 -12.83 -16.08
N ASN A 49 -31.72 -13.01 -14.80
CA ASN A 49 -31.50 -14.27 -14.07
C ASN A 49 -30.05 -14.77 -14.17
N GLY A 50 -29.07 -13.86 -13.92
CA GLY A 50 -27.65 -14.18 -13.97
C GLY A 50 -26.99 -14.11 -12.60
N GLU A 51 -25.69 -14.45 -12.58
CA GLU A 51 -24.84 -14.33 -11.41
C GLU A 51 -23.63 -13.47 -11.73
N ILE A 52 -23.32 -12.55 -10.82
CA ILE A 52 -22.08 -11.73 -10.84
C ILE A 52 -21.33 -12.01 -9.55
N ILE A 53 -20.03 -12.25 -9.65
CA ILE A 53 -19.17 -12.46 -8.48
C ILE A 53 -18.17 -11.32 -8.41
N LEU A 54 -18.15 -10.62 -7.26
CA LEU A 54 -17.12 -9.66 -6.88
C LEU A 54 -16.14 -10.35 -5.96
N VAL A 55 -14.85 -10.22 -6.23
CA VAL A 55 -13.77 -10.82 -5.43
C VAL A 55 -12.65 -9.82 -5.21
N SER A 56 -12.20 -9.71 -3.98
CA SER A 56 -10.97 -9.02 -3.59
C SER A 56 -10.17 -9.93 -2.65
N PRO A 57 -8.90 -9.64 -2.34
CA PRO A 57 -8.09 -10.47 -1.45
C PRO A 57 -8.78 -10.77 -0.12
N THR A 58 -9.36 -9.77 0.52
CA THR A 58 -10.13 -9.91 1.77
C THR A 58 -11.58 -9.52 1.57
N PHE A 59 -12.45 -10.04 2.45
CA PHE A 59 -13.87 -9.68 2.40
C PHE A 59 -14.11 -8.17 2.65
N SER A 60 -13.36 -7.55 3.56
CA SER A 60 -13.47 -6.11 3.83
C SER A 60 -13.18 -5.25 2.59
N GLN A 61 -12.21 -5.66 1.75
CA GLN A 61 -11.95 -4.98 0.49
C GLN A 61 -13.11 -5.16 -0.52
N THR A 62 -13.63 -6.38 -0.65
CA THR A 62 -14.79 -6.62 -1.54
C THR A 62 -16.00 -5.80 -1.10
N GLN A 63 -16.19 -5.63 0.22
CA GLN A 63 -17.28 -4.85 0.79
C GLN A 63 -17.23 -3.37 0.38
N ILE A 64 -16.05 -2.82 0.08
CA ILE A 64 -15.93 -1.43 -0.40
C ILE A 64 -16.70 -1.26 -1.72
N ILE A 65 -16.43 -2.13 -2.71
CA ILE A 65 -17.13 -2.08 -4.01
C ILE A 65 -18.61 -2.43 -3.82
N TYR A 66 -18.92 -3.43 -3.03
CA TYR A 66 -20.29 -3.83 -2.75
C TYR A 66 -21.10 -2.68 -2.13
N ASN A 67 -20.56 -2.00 -1.13
CA ASN A 67 -21.21 -0.84 -0.52
C ASN A 67 -21.34 0.33 -1.52
N MET A 68 -20.35 0.54 -2.40
CA MET A 68 -20.45 1.54 -3.46
C MET A 68 -21.62 1.23 -4.42
N ILE A 69 -21.80 -0.03 -4.78
CA ILE A 69 -22.94 -0.49 -5.58
C ILE A 69 -24.25 -0.22 -4.83
N MET A 70 -24.34 -0.60 -3.55
CA MET A 70 -25.57 -0.47 -2.75
C MET A 70 -25.98 0.99 -2.53
N ARG A 71 -25.03 1.90 -2.35
CA ARG A 71 -25.32 3.36 -2.20
C ARG A 71 -25.85 3.98 -3.49
N ARG A 72 -25.46 3.44 -4.65
CA ARG A 72 -25.82 3.99 -5.97
C ARG A 72 -27.04 3.34 -6.60
N LEU A 73 -27.43 2.14 -6.15
CA LEU A 73 -28.61 1.45 -6.61
C LEU A 73 -29.85 1.93 -5.84
N PRO A 74 -30.78 2.66 -6.47
CA PRO A 74 -32.08 2.96 -5.84
C PRO A 74 -32.80 1.67 -5.46
N GLU A 75 -33.49 1.66 -4.32
CA GLU A 75 -34.18 0.47 -3.79
C GLU A 75 -35.14 -0.19 -4.76
N ARG A 76 -35.78 0.59 -5.63
CA ARG A 76 -36.68 0.05 -6.68
C ARG A 76 -36.02 -0.94 -7.65
N TYR A 77 -34.65 -0.96 -7.72
CA TYR A 77 -33.90 -1.93 -8.53
C TYR A 77 -33.47 -3.16 -7.74
N ILE A 78 -33.71 -3.17 -6.42
CA ILE A 78 -33.36 -4.25 -5.53
C ILE A 78 -34.61 -5.07 -5.26
N LYS A 79 -34.54 -6.38 -5.57
CA LYS A 79 -35.63 -7.34 -5.28
C LYS A 79 -35.47 -7.95 -3.90
N SER A 80 -34.28 -8.35 -3.54
CA SER A 80 -33.93 -8.90 -2.22
C SER A 80 -32.45 -8.74 -1.89
N LYS A 81 -32.09 -8.84 -0.63
CA LYS A 81 -30.71 -8.84 -0.14
C LYS A 81 -30.55 -9.86 0.98
N SER A 82 -29.40 -10.53 1.02
CA SER A 82 -29.00 -11.43 2.11
C SER A 82 -27.69 -10.96 2.71
N VAL A 83 -27.73 -10.63 4.00
CA VAL A 83 -26.52 -10.26 4.76
C VAL A 83 -25.70 -11.52 5.05
N ALA A 84 -26.34 -12.64 5.34
CA ALA A 84 -25.67 -13.90 5.66
C ALA A 84 -24.93 -14.49 4.45
N GLU A 85 -25.56 -14.50 3.26
CA GLU A 85 -24.96 -15.03 2.03
C GLU A 85 -24.20 -13.96 1.23
N LYS A 86 -24.22 -12.69 1.70
CA LYS A 86 -23.50 -11.57 1.10
C LYS A 86 -23.85 -11.36 -0.39
N TYR A 87 -25.15 -11.30 -0.71
CA TYR A 87 -25.60 -10.96 -2.06
C TYR A 87 -26.74 -9.94 -2.07
N VAL A 88 -26.91 -9.29 -3.21
CA VAL A 88 -28.10 -8.54 -3.59
C VAL A 88 -28.69 -9.13 -4.86
N GLU A 89 -30.02 -9.35 -4.88
CA GLU A 89 -30.78 -9.75 -6.06
C GLU A 89 -31.49 -8.53 -6.64
N LEU A 90 -31.23 -8.26 -7.92
CA LEU A 90 -31.83 -7.15 -8.65
C LEU A 90 -33.22 -7.53 -9.20
N VAL A 91 -34.02 -6.53 -9.58
CA VAL A 91 -35.34 -6.77 -10.23
C VAL A 91 -35.21 -7.53 -11.55
N SER A 92 -34.03 -7.51 -12.20
CA SER A 92 -33.70 -8.37 -13.34
C SER A 92 -33.66 -9.88 -13.01
N GLY A 93 -33.61 -10.23 -11.72
CA GLY A 93 -33.33 -11.58 -11.23
C GLY A 93 -31.83 -11.90 -11.14
N THR A 94 -30.97 -10.98 -11.51
CA THR A 94 -29.51 -11.16 -11.39
C THR A 94 -29.08 -10.98 -9.95
N ARG A 95 -28.19 -11.87 -9.47
CA ARG A 95 -27.60 -11.82 -8.14
C ARG A 95 -26.16 -11.37 -8.21
N ILE A 96 -25.78 -10.43 -7.36
CA ILE A 96 -24.42 -9.93 -7.21
C ILE A 96 -23.88 -10.42 -5.87
N TYR A 97 -22.91 -11.30 -5.91
CA TYR A 97 -22.27 -11.89 -4.73
C TYR A 97 -20.95 -11.18 -4.40
N ALA A 98 -20.72 -10.88 -3.12
CA ALA A 98 -19.45 -10.41 -2.61
C ALA A 98 -18.69 -11.58 -1.95
N LYS A 99 -17.50 -11.91 -2.44
CA LYS A 99 -16.70 -13.05 -1.99
C LYS A 99 -15.28 -12.60 -1.65
N SER A 100 -14.58 -13.40 -0.84
CA SER A 100 -13.17 -13.21 -0.51
C SER A 100 -12.29 -14.20 -1.26
N GLY A 101 -11.13 -13.74 -1.73
CA GLY A 101 -10.10 -14.58 -2.31
C GLY A 101 -9.38 -15.49 -1.33
N ASP A 102 -9.52 -15.25 -0.02
CA ASP A 102 -8.94 -16.11 1.03
C ASP A 102 -9.54 -17.53 1.04
N ASN A 103 -10.78 -17.66 0.57
CA ASN A 103 -11.50 -18.95 0.50
C ASN A 103 -12.01 -19.21 -0.92
N PRO A 104 -11.14 -19.65 -1.85
CA PRO A 104 -11.52 -19.91 -3.24
C PRO A 104 -12.63 -20.95 -3.39
N ASP A 105 -12.65 -21.97 -2.55
CA ASP A 105 -13.67 -23.04 -2.62
C ASP A 105 -15.08 -22.55 -2.37
N SER A 106 -15.27 -21.45 -1.65
CA SER A 106 -16.58 -20.83 -1.44
C SER A 106 -17.24 -20.30 -2.72
N MET A 107 -16.48 -20.23 -3.81
CA MET A 107 -16.92 -19.77 -5.13
C MET A 107 -17.17 -20.92 -6.13
N ARG A 108 -16.85 -22.17 -5.75
CA ARG A 108 -17.15 -23.32 -6.58
C ARG A 108 -18.68 -23.58 -6.61
N GLY A 109 -19.17 -23.97 -7.76
CA GLY A 109 -20.60 -24.27 -7.96
C GLY A 109 -21.46 -23.07 -8.40
N TYR A 110 -20.88 -21.87 -8.50
CA TYR A 110 -21.52 -20.73 -9.15
C TYR A 110 -21.29 -20.76 -10.66
N GLY A 111 -22.27 -20.24 -11.43
CA GLY A 111 -22.18 -20.07 -12.88
C GLY A 111 -22.24 -18.59 -13.28
N PRO A 112 -21.22 -17.77 -12.95
CA PRO A 112 -21.27 -16.35 -13.22
C PRO A 112 -21.21 -16.05 -14.73
N PHE A 113 -21.94 -15.03 -15.16
CA PHE A 113 -21.74 -14.43 -16.48
C PHE A 113 -20.77 -13.26 -16.47
N LEU A 114 -20.48 -12.70 -15.28
CA LEU A 114 -19.50 -11.67 -15.06
C LEU A 114 -18.78 -11.93 -13.73
N VAL A 115 -17.46 -11.84 -13.78
CA VAL A 115 -16.61 -11.83 -12.59
C VAL A 115 -15.83 -10.52 -12.55
N VAL A 116 -15.76 -9.89 -11.39
CA VAL A 116 -14.91 -8.74 -11.15
C VAL A 116 -13.89 -9.09 -10.07
N LEU A 117 -12.61 -9.04 -10.42
CA LEU A 117 -11.51 -9.23 -9.48
C LEU A 117 -10.87 -7.87 -9.21
N ASP A 118 -10.94 -7.43 -7.98
CA ASP A 118 -10.31 -6.19 -7.51
C ASP A 118 -9.03 -6.52 -6.73
N GLU A 119 -8.03 -5.66 -6.84
CA GLU A 119 -6.67 -5.90 -6.33
C GLU A 119 -6.13 -7.29 -6.74
N ALA A 120 -6.34 -7.63 -8.02
CA ALA A 120 -6.10 -8.97 -8.57
C ALA A 120 -4.65 -9.43 -8.41
N ALA A 121 -3.68 -8.52 -8.49
CA ALA A 121 -2.27 -8.85 -8.28
C ALA A 121 -1.96 -9.37 -6.86
N MET A 122 -2.87 -9.16 -5.89
CA MET A 122 -2.75 -9.66 -4.52
C MET A 122 -3.54 -10.95 -4.29
N LEU A 123 -4.36 -11.37 -5.25
CA LEU A 123 -5.10 -12.63 -5.19
C LEU A 123 -4.18 -13.81 -5.51
N LYS A 124 -4.45 -14.95 -4.88
CA LYS A 124 -3.80 -16.21 -5.26
C LYS A 124 -4.21 -16.60 -6.68
N GLU A 125 -3.26 -17.11 -7.44
CA GLU A 125 -3.45 -17.56 -8.82
C GLU A 125 -4.57 -18.58 -8.98
N GLU A 126 -4.70 -19.49 -8.02
CA GLU A 126 -5.74 -20.53 -7.93
C GLU A 126 -7.16 -19.93 -8.02
N VAL A 127 -7.40 -18.75 -7.45
CA VAL A 127 -8.70 -18.04 -7.52
C VAL A 127 -9.13 -17.83 -8.96
N TRP A 128 -8.20 -17.40 -9.82
CA TRP A 128 -8.48 -17.20 -11.22
C TRP A 128 -8.41 -18.49 -12.02
N LYS A 129 -7.24 -19.15 -12.00
CA LYS A 129 -6.97 -20.27 -12.92
C LYS A 129 -7.83 -21.52 -12.63
N GLU A 130 -8.08 -21.83 -11.35
CA GLU A 130 -8.74 -23.09 -10.97
C GLU A 130 -10.22 -22.93 -10.63
N VAL A 131 -10.67 -21.74 -10.21
CA VAL A 131 -12.04 -21.55 -9.75
C VAL A 131 -12.85 -20.67 -10.71
N LEU A 132 -12.47 -19.41 -10.90
CA LEU A 132 -13.34 -18.44 -11.60
C LEU A 132 -13.26 -18.55 -13.11
N ARG A 133 -12.08 -18.77 -13.68
CA ARG A 133 -11.92 -18.93 -15.14
C ARG A 133 -12.70 -20.15 -15.69
N PRO A 134 -12.66 -21.33 -15.04
CA PRO A 134 -13.53 -22.45 -15.41
C PRO A 134 -15.03 -22.15 -15.24
N ALA A 135 -15.43 -21.50 -14.12
CA ALA A 135 -16.85 -21.17 -13.85
C ALA A 135 -17.47 -20.25 -14.92
N LEU A 136 -16.67 -19.42 -15.59
CA LEU A 136 -17.13 -18.58 -16.71
C LEU A 136 -17.41 -19.37 -18.00
N ALA A 137 -17.03 -20.64 -18.08
CA ALA A 137 -17.21 -21.43 -19.30
C ALA A 137 -18.68 -21.72 -19.58
N ASP A 138 -19.46 -22.02 -18.55
CA ASP A 138 -20.87 -22.42 -18.66
C ASP A 138 -21.74 -21.37 -19.35
N ASN A 139 -21.50 -20.10 -19.03
CA ASN A 139 -22.27 -18.98 -19.56
C ASN A 139 -21.51 -18.18 -20.64
N LYS A 140 -20.35 -18.64 -21.10
CA LYS A 140 -19.41 -17.84 -21.90
C LYS A 140 -19.21 -16.45 -21.27
N GLY A 141 -19.11 -16.43 -19.93
CA GLY A 141 -19.07 -15.23 -19.13
C GLY A 141 -17.78 -14.43 -19.35
N SER A 142 -17.77 -13.18 -18.91
CA SER A 142 -16.66 -12.23 -19.03
C SER A 142 -16.03 -11.94 -17.67
N ALA A 143 -14.83 -11.36 -17.68
CA ALA A 143 -14.18 -10.89 -16.48
C ALA A 143 -13.62 -9.47 -16.65
N LEU A 144 -13.75 -8.67 -15.59
CA LEU A 144 -13.04 -7.42 -15.41
C LEU A 144 -12.04 -7.62 -14.26
N ILE A 145 -10.75 -7.58 -14.57
CA ILE A 145 -9.65 -7.87 -13.66
C ILE A 145 -8.85 -6.59 -13.46
N ILE A 146 -8.95 -5.99 -12.30
CA ILE A 146 -8.37 -4.68 -12.01
C ILE A 146 -7.39 -4.77 -10.84
N SER A 147 -6.26 -4.08 -10.95
CA SER A 147 -5.26 -3.98 -9.88
C SER A 147 -4.33 -2.79 -10.07
N THR A 148 -3.61 -2.42 -9.02
CA THR A 148 -2.27 -1.85 -9.14
C THR A 148 -1.28 -2.98 -9.38
N PRO A 149 -0.17 -2.78 -10.09
CA PRO A 149 0.81 -3.83 -10.35
C PRO A 149 1.54 -4.22 -9.06
N LYS A 150 1.98 -5.47 -8.97
CA LYS A 150 2.77 -5.99 -7.85
C LYS A 150 3.99 -6.76 -8.36
N GLY A 151 4.88 -6.02 -9.05
CA GLY A 151 6.05 -6.60 -9.70
C GLY A 151 5.72 -7.41 -10.95
N ARG A 152 6.78 -7.92 -11.59
CA ARG A 152 6.71 -8.87 -12.71
C ARG A 152 6.76 -10.31 -12.19
N GLY A 153 6.27 -11.25 -12.95
CA GLY A 153 6.35 -12.68 -12.62
C GLY A 153 5.25 -13.20 -11.69
N ASN A 154 4.17 -12.46 -11.52
CA ASN A 154 2.94 -12.94 -10.93
C ASN A 154 1.86 -13.19 -12.00
N TRP A 155 0.83 -13.96 -11.66
CA TRP A 155 -0.23 -14.35 -12.57
C TRP A 155 -0.99 -13.15 -13.19
N PHE A 156 -1.11 -12.01 -12.46
CA PHE A 156 -1.76 -10.80 -12.98
C PHE A 156 -0.94 -10.18 -14.12
N HIS A 157 0.38 -10.12 -13.98
CA HIS A 157 1.26 -9.68 -15.06
C HIS A 157 1.19 -10.61 -16.27
N GLU A 158 1.18 -11.95 -16.04
CA GLU A 158 1.06 -12.92 -17.13
C GLU A 158 -0.22 -12.70 -17.95
N ILE A 159 -1.38 -12.56 -17.31
CA ILE A 159 -2.65 -12.31 -18.04
C ILE A 159 -2.70 -10.92 -18.65
N TRP A 160 -2.01 -9.93 -18.06
CA TRP A 160 -1.89 -8.61 -18.65
C TRP A 160 -1.09 -8.68 -19.96
N GLU A 161 0.01 -9.45 -20.01
CA GLU A 161 0.78 -9.71 -21.23
C GLU A 161 -0.04 -10.47 -22.28
N MET A 162 -0.91 -11.39 -21.87
CA MET A 162 -1.85 -12.04 -22.81
C MET A 162 -2.73 -11.02 -23.52
N GLY A 163 -3.20 -9.97 -22.82
CA GLY A 163 -4.02 -8.91 -23.40
C GLY A 163 -3.25 -7.92 -24.28
N GLN A 164 -1.91 -7.98 -24.29
CA GLN A 164 -1.04 -7.20 -25.19
C GLN A 164 -0.56 -8.01 -26.40
N SER A 165 -0.92 -9.30 -26.45
CA SER A 165 -0.44 -10.23 -27.49
C SER A 165 -1.28 -10.12 -28.75
N ASP A 166 -0.62 -10.15 -29.92
CA ASP A 166 -1.26 -10.27 -31.22
C ASP A 166 -1.60 -11.73 -31.61
N ASP A 167 -1.40 -12.70 -30.71
CA ASP A 167 -1.72 -14.11 -30.96
C ASP A 167 -3.24 -14.29 -31.08
N PRO A 168 -3.76 -14.80 -32.21
CA PRO A 168 -5.20 -15.03 -32.41
C PRO A 168 -5.84 -15.96 -31.38
N VAL A 169 -5.07 -16.82 -30.72
CA VAL A 169 -5.56 -17.71 -29.66
C VAL A 169 -5.93 -16.91 -28.39
N LEU A 170 -5.37 -15.73 -28.22
CA LEU A 170 -5.57 -14.84 -27.10
C LEU A 170 -6.55 -13.69 -27.37
N ASN A 171 -7.27 -13.71 -28.50
CA ASN A 171 -8.22 -12.67 -28.91
C ASN A 171 -9.36 -12.39 -27.91
N ASP A 172 -9.57 -13.23 -26.92
CA ASP A 172 -10.52 -13.00 -25.83
C ASP A 172 -10.00 -12.00 -24.78
N TYR A 173 -8.70 -11.68 -24.79
CA TYR A 173 -8.01 -10.87 -23.80
C TYR A 173 -7.67 -9.49 -24.35
N MET A 174 -7.86 -8.46 -23.52
CA MET A 174 -7.38 -7.10 -23.77
C MET A 174 -6.90 -6.50 -22.46
N SER A 175 -5.78 -5.81 -22.50
CA SER A 175 -5.23 -5.18 -21.31
C SER A 175 -4.86 -3.72 -21.54
N TRP A 176 -4.96 -2.93 -20.47
CA TRP A 176 -4.62 -1.52 -20.44
C TRP A 176 -3.73 -1.24 -19.25
N LYS A 177 -2.93 -0.18 -19.42
CA LYS A 177 -2.12 0.40 -18.35
C LYS A 177 -2.40 1.90 -18.28
N TYR A 178 -2.73 2.37 -17.07
CA TYR A 178 -2.98 3.78 -16.80
C TYR A 178 -2.35 4.18 -15.47
N SER A 179 -1.69 5.32 -15.46
CA SER A 179 -1.17 5.95 -14.25
C SER A 179 -2.29 6.63 -13.46
N SER A 180 -1.98 7.09 -12.25
CA SER A 180 -2.89 7.95 -11.48
C SER A 180 -3.14 9.29 -12.16
N TYR A 181 -2.19 9.81 -12.96
CA TYR A 181 -2.32 11.06 -13.71
C TYR A 181 -3.36 10.99 -14.82
N ASP A 182 -3.71 9.79 -15.26
CA ASP A 182 -4.72 9.58 -16.30
C ASP A 182 -6.16 9.75 -15.76
N ASN A 183 -6.34 9.88 -14.45
CA ASN A 183 -7.64 10.18 -13.86
C ASN A 183 -7.90 11.70 -13.91
N PRO A 184 -8.87 12.17 -14.70
CA PRO A 184 -9.14 13.60 -14.87
C PRO A 184 -9.71 14.29 -13.62
N PHE A 185 -10.09 13.56 -12.59
CA PHE A 185 -10.61 14.08 -11.33
C PHE A 185 -9.54 14.27 -10.27
N LEU A 186 -8.30 13.84 -10.52
CA LEU A 186 -7.19 14.09 -9.61
C LEU A 186 -6.43 15.35 -10.02
N ASP A 187 -6.02 16.12 -9.02
CA ASP A 187 -5.12 17.23 -9.25
C ASP A 187 -3.69 16.68 -9.44
N PRO A 188 -3.03 16.95 -10.58
CA PRO A 188 -1.65 16.54 -10.76
C PRO A 188 -0.70 17.07 -9.67
N ALA A 189 -0.96 18.25 -9.09
CA ALA A 189 -0.13 18.82 -8.04
C ALA A 189 -0.15 17.97 -6.76
N GLU A 190 -1.31 17.39 -6.41
CA GLU A 190 -1.43 16.44 -5.29
C GLU A 190 -0.63 15.16 -5.54
N LEU A 191 -0.61 14.66 -6.78
CA LEU A 191 0.19 13.48 -7.14
C LEU A 191 1.69 13.80 -7.09
N ASP A 192 2.08 15.00 -7.52
CA ASP A 192 3.47 15.47 -7.46
C ASP A 192 3.92 15.63 -5.99
N GLU A 193 3.07 16.16 -5.10
CA GLU A 193 3.36 16.23 -3.66
C GLU A 193 3.49 14.82 -3.05
N MET A 194 2.61 13.90 -3.41
CA MET A 194 2.71 12.50 -3.00
C MET A 194 4.03 11.87 -3.45
N SER A 195 4.53 12.22 -4.65
CA SER A 195 5.79 11.69 -5.17
C SER A 195 6.98 12.05 -4.30
N MET A 196 7.00 13.27 -3.73
CA MET A 196 8.07 13.74 -2.84
C MET A 196 8.12 12.96 -1.51
N ASN A 197 7.02 12.29 -1.16
CA ASN A 197 6.86 11.55 0.09
C ASN A 197 6.85 10.02 -0.09
N LEU A 198 7.07 9.53 -1.31
CA LEU A 198 7.15 8.11 -1.63
C LEU A 198 8.54 7.78 -2.18
N PRO A 199 9.15 6.63 -1.80
CA PRO A 199 10.32 6.13 -2.50
C PRO A 199 10.04 5.96 -4.00
N GLU A 200 11.02 6.25 -4.86
CA GLU A 200 10.88 6.16 -6.33
C GLU A 200 10.19 4.86 -6.77
N ILE A 201 10.59 3.73 -6.19
CA ILE A 201 10.05 2.43 -6.55
C ILE A 201 8.56 2.27 -6.23
N VAL A 202 8.14 2.81 -5.06
CA VAL A 202 6.73 2.78 -4.64
C VAL A 202 5.91 3.73 -5.50
N TYR A 203 6.44 4.91 -5.80
CA TYR A 203 5.81 5.87 -6.70
C TYR A 203 5.61 5.28 -8.10
N ARG A 204 6.64 4.67 -8.68
CA ARG A 204 6.54 4.02 -9.99
C ARG A 204 5.50 2.90 -10.02
N GLN A 205 5.44 2.08 -8.98
CA GLN A 205 4.48 0.99 -8.90
C GLN A 205 3.06 1.48 -8.62
N GLU A 206 2.88 2.31 -7.58
CA GLU A 206 1.54 2.65 -7.08
C GLU A 206 0.90 3.82 -7.83
N ILE A 207 1.70 4.79 -8.32
CA ILE A 207 1.20 5.98 -9.02
C ILE A 207 1.31 5.82 -10.53
N LEU A 208 2.49 5.40 -11.04
CA LEU A 208 2.71 5.24 -12.49
C LEU A 208 2.25 3.88 -13.03
N ALA A 209 1.75 2.98 -12.19
CA ALA A 209 1.32 1.65 -12.56
C ALA A 209 2.40 0.86 -13.33
N GLU A 210 3.65 0.92 -12.89
CA GLU A 210 4.73 0.21 -13.55
C GLU A 210 4.92 -1.18 -12.95
N PHE A 211 5.01 -2.19 -13.81
CA PHE A 211 5.46 -3.52 -13.40
C PHE A 211 6.96 -3.48 -13.12
N ILE A 212 7.32 -3.45 -11.85
CA ILE A 212 8.72 -3.39 -11.41
C ILE A 212 9.32 -4.81 -11.45
N GLU A 213 10.55 -4.94 -11.93
CA GLU A 213 11.27 -6.21 -11.87
C GLU A 213 11.58 -6.58 -10.42
N GLY A 214 11.38 -7.86 -10.09
CA GLY A 214 11.49 -8.36 -8.72
C GLY A 214 12.93 -8.38 -8.22
N GLY A 215 13.29 -7.39 -7.42
CA GLY A 215 14.58 -7.25 -6.77
C GLY A 215 15.47 -6.16 -7.36
N GLY A 216 16.12 -5.41 -6.49
CA GLY A 216 17.02 -4.34 -6.88
C GLY A 216 17.59 -3.60 -5.67
N SER A 217 18.57 -2.74 -5.90
CA SER A 217 19.13 -1.88 -4.86
C SER A 217 18.08 -0.90 -4.36
N VAL A 218 17.96 -0.78 -3.05
CA VAL A 218 17.07 0.19 -2.40
C VAL A 218 17.64 1.60 -2.50
N PHE A 219 18.95 1.75 -2.26
CA PHE A 219 19.62 3.04 -2.17
C PHE A 219 20.47 3.28 -3.43
N ARG A 220 19.85 3.71 -4.52
CA ARG A 220 20.54 3.84 -5.82
C ARG A 220 21.46 5.05 -5.88
N THR A 221 21.07 6.16 -5.27
CA THR A 221 21.75 7.46 -5.36
C THR A 221 22.58 7.80 -4.14
N PHE A 222 22.68 6.93 -3.13
CA PHE A 222 23.32 7.22 -1.84
C PHE A 222 24.77 7.71 -1.96
N VAL A 223 25.47 7.34 -3.04
CA VAL A 223 26.86 7.77 -3.27
C VAL A 223 26.97 9.29 -3.39
N GLU A 224 25.92 9.95 -3.90
CA GLU A 224 25.86 11.42 -4.00
C GLU A 224 25.69 12.09 -2.63
N ASN A 225 25.26 11.34 -1.63
CA ASN A 225 25.05 11.82 -0.26
C ASN A 225 26.28 11.58 0.65
N ILE A 226 27.35 10.98 0.12
CA ILE A 226 28.57 10.70 0.89
C ILE A 226 29.44 11.94 1.00
N LYS A 227 29.80 12.30 2.23
CA LYS A 227 30.79 13.35 2.50
C LYS A 227 31.50 13.12 3.83
N ASP A 228 32.59 13.84 4.07
CA ASP A 228 33.26 13.84 5.37
C ASP A 228 32.45 14.70 6.35
N CYS A 229 31.54 14.06 7.13
CA CYS A 229 30.61 14.75 8.01
C CYS A 229 30.71 14.34 9.48
N LEU A 230 31.60 13.40 9.84
CA LEU A 230 31.84 13.06 11.25
C LEU A 230 32.41 14.27 12.00
N ASP A 231 31.76 14.62 13.11
CA ASP A 231 32.07 15.88 13.82
C ASP A 231 31.74 15.79 15.31
N ASP A 232 32.38 16.59 16.13
CA ASP A 232 32.04 16.74 17.54
C ASP A 232 30.73 17.54 17.74
N PRO A 233 30.05 17.36 18.88
CA PRO A 233 28.82 18.07 19.15
C PRO A 233 29.04 19.58 19.27
N LEU A 234 28.11 20.34 18.71
CA LEU A 234 28.04 21.79 18.83
C LEU A 234 27.03 22.18 19.89
N SER A 235 27.36 23.16 20.72
CA SER A 235 26.44 23.64 21.74
C SER A 235 25.17 24.24 21.13
N GLY A 236 24.00 23.91 21.69
CA GLY A 236 22.71 24.40 21.23
C GLY A 236 22.14 23.71 20.00
N GLU A 237 22.87 22.76 19.37
CA GLU A 237 22.34 21.98 18.25
C GLU A 237 21.48 20.83 18.74
N ALA A 238 20.45 20.49 17.93
CA ALA A 238 19.57 19.36 18.18
C ALA A 238 20.04 18.11 17.39
N TYR A 239 20.07 16.98 18.11
CA TYR A 239 20.53 15.70 17.57
C TYR A 239 19.47 14.62 17.74
N VAL A 240 19.46 13.67 16.80
CA VAL A 240 18.67 12.44 16.85
C VAL A 240 19.61 11.27 16.66
N GLY A 241 19.48 10.24 17.48
CA GLY A 241 20.29 9.02 17.39
C GLY A 241 19.48 7.80 16.99
N GLY A 242 20.13 6.86 16.34
CA GLY A 242 19.64 5.51 16.08
C GLY A 242 20.59 4.48 16.67
N ALA A 243 20.03 3.41 17.26
CA ALA A 243 20.85 2.30 17.72
C ALA A 243 20.23 0.97 17.33
N ASP A 244 20.96 0.24 16.50
CA ASP A 244 20.67 -1.16 16.21
C ASP A 244 21.46 -2.05 17.19
N LEU A 245 20.78 -3.04 17.80
CA LEU A 245 21.29 -3.77 18.95
C LEU A 245 21.70 -5.22 18.58
N GLY A 246 22.96 -5.47 18.34
CA GLY A 246 23.54 -6.81 18.19
C GLY A 246 24.40 -7.25 19.36
N ARG A 247 24.39 -8.54 19.72
CA ARG A 247 25.14 -9.03 20.89
C ARG A 247 26.33 -9.93 20.56
N ARG A 248 26.15 -10.97 19.78
CA ARG A 248 27.17 -12.03 19.59
C ARG A 248 27.77 -12.03 18.20
N GLU A 249 26.96 -12.25 17.17
CA GLU A 249 27.37 -12.34 15.77
C GLU A 249 27.07 -11.06 15.01
N ASP A 250 25.95 -10.38 15.36
CA ASP A 250 25.56 -9.11 14.80
C ASP A 250 26.25 -7.94 15.51
N PHE A 251 26.38 -6.84 14.83
CA PHE A 251 26.99 -5.64 15.37
C PHE A 251 25.96 -4.77 16.08
N THR A 252 26.38 -4.13 17.18
CA THR A 252 25.68 -2.94 17.66
C THR A 252 26.21 -1.74 16.91
N VAL A 253 25.30 -0.94 16.36
CA VAL A 253 25.65 0.30 15.67
C VAL A 253 24.91 1.47 16.30
N ILE A 254 25.65 2.54 16.59
CA ILE A 254 25.11 3.80 17.09
C ILE A 254 25.42 4.89 16.07
N SER A 255 24.39 5.57 15.58
CA SER A 255 24.50 6.71 14.68
C SER A 255 23.85 7.97 15.26
N ILE A 256 24.41 9.15 15.01
CA ILE A 256 23.85 10.45 15.44
C ILE A 256 23.72 11.37 14.24
N PHE A 257 22.55 11.97 14.12
CA PHE A 257 22.15 12.90 13.09
C PHE A 257 22.03 14.31 13.65
N ARG A 258 22.65 15.29 12.98
CA ARG A 258 22.50 16.72 13.27
C ARG A 258 21.33 17.28 12.49
N ARG A 259 20.27 17.70 13.18
CA ARG A 259 19.02 18.11 12.52
C ARG A 259 19.16 19.31 11.60
N ARG A 260 19.98 20.28 11.94
CA ARG A 260 20.13 21.52 11.17
C ARG A 260 20.80 21.32 9.81
N THR A 261 21.81 20.44 9.74
CA THR A 261 22.61 20.23 8.51
C THR A 261 22.25 18.96 7.76
N GLY A 262 21.43 18.10 8.35
CA GLY A 262 21.09 16.81 7.75
C GLY A 262 22.26 15.80 7.73
N GLU A 263 23.20 15.88 8.66
CA GLU A 263 24.43 15.09 8.64
C GLU A 263 24.43 13.99 9.69
N ILE A 264 24.88 12.80 9.33
CA ILE A 264 25.29 11.77 10.28
C ILE A 264 26.67 12.15 10.81
N VAL A 265 26.72 12.76 11.98
CA VAL A 265 27.94 13.30 12.58
C VAL A 265 28.69 12.32 13.48
N TYR A 266 28.07 11.19 13.78
CA TYR A 266 28.67 10.12 14.57
C TYR A 266 28.20 8.77 14.06
N LEU A 267 29.15 7.82 13.94
CA LEU A 267 28.90 6.44 13.59
C LEU A 267 29.89 5.56 14.37
N GLU A 268 29.37 4.64 15.17
CA GLU A 268 30.17 3.67 15.91
C GLU A 268 29.59 2.27 15.68
N ARG A 269 30.47 1.30 15.44
CA ARG A 269 30.13 -0.10 15.21
C ARG A 269 31.01 -1.01 16.03
N PHE A 270 30.40 -1.89 16.81
CA PHE A 270 31.09 -2.87 17.62
C PHE A 270 30.26 -4.13 17.83
N ASN A 271 30.90 -5.23 18.25
CA ASN A 271 30.22 -6.50 18.54
C ASN A 271 30.86 -7.19 19.77
N ARG A 272 30.24 -8.29 20.19
CA ARG A 272 30.74 -9.18 21.27
C ARG A 272 30.91 -8.50 22.63
N LEU A 273 30.12 -7.49 22.90
CA LEU A 273 30.08 -6.80 24.19
C LEU A 273 28.81 -7.19 24.97
N ASP A 274 28.86 -7.03 26.29
CA ASP A 274 27.69 -7.27 27.13
C ASP A 274 26.71 -6.11 27.10
N TRP A 275 25.48 -6.37 27.55
CA TRP A 275 24.39 -5.40 27.51
C TRP A 275 24.66 -4.17 28.39
N ASP A 276 25.38 -4.32 29.49
CA ASP A 276 25.69 -3.19 30.37
C ASP A 276 26.63 -2.21 29.70
N TYR A 277 27.63 -2.73 28.97
CA TYR A 277 28.51 -1.88 28.18
C TYR A 277 27.75 -1.18 27.04
N ILE A 278 26.87 -1.90 26.35
CA ILE A 278 26.05 -1.32 25.26
C ILE A 278 25.19 -0.18 25.81
N LYS A 279 24.47 -0.40 26.91
CA LYS A 279 23.67 0.64 27.60
C LYS A 279 24.52 1.85 27.98
N GLN A 280 25.71 1.60 28.56
CA GLN A 280 26.63 2.67 28.91
C GLN A 280 27.08 3.48 27.69
N ARG A 281 27.41 2.81 26.56
CA ARG A 281 27.80 3.52 25.32
C ARG A 281 26.66 4.38 24.79
N ILE A 282 25.45 3.87 24.69
CA ILE A 282 24.27 4.64 24.27
C ILE A 282 24.08 5.86 25.17
N THR A 283 24.19 5.67 26.50
CA THR A 283 24.05 6.76 27.49
C THR A 283 25.13 7.84 27.28
N VAL A 284 26.38 7.44 27.11
CA VAL A 284 27.50 8.36 26.91
C VAL A 284 27.35 9.14 25.61
N VAL A 285 27.01 8.46 24.51
CA VAL A 285 26.84 9.09 23.21
C VAL A 285 25.64 10.04 23.22
N SER A 286 24.47 9.64 23.75
CA SER A 286 23.31 10.52 23.87
C SER A 286 23.67 11.81 24.64
N LYS A 287 24.30 11.68 25.81
CA LYS A 287 24.72 12.83 26.61
C LYS A 287 25.75 13.72 25.92
N LYS A 288 26.74 13.10 25.26
CA LYS A 288 27.76 13.84 24.47
C LYS A 288 27.10 14.72 23.42
N TYR A 289 26.07 14.23 22.72
CA TYR A 289 25.36 14.94 21.69
C TYR A 289 24.07 15.62 22.20
N ASN A 290 24.24 16.46 23.24
CA ASN A 290 23.21 17.35 23.81
C ASN A 290 21.92 16.62 24.26
N ASN A 291 22.05 15.41 24.85
CA ASN A 291 20.93 14.51 25.19
C ASN A 291 20.08 14.17 23.96
N ALA A 292 20.73 13.73 22.88
CA ALA A 292 20.08 13.28 21.67
C ALA A 292 18.96 12.28 21.97
N THR A 293 17.80 12.43 21.32
CA THR A 293 16.75 11.43 21.39
C THR A 293 17.19 10.19 20.61
N MET A 294 17.30 9.05 21.31
CA MET A 294 17.78 7.80 20.75
C MET A 294 16.62 6.91 20.36
N PHE A 295 16.52 6.54 19.08
CA PHE A 295 15.59 5.52 18.58
C PHE A 295 16.30 4.18 18.56
N ILE A 296 15.77 3.18 19.25
CA ILE A 296 16.40 1.87 19.37
C ILE A 296 15.44 0.76 18.97
N ASP A 297 15.98 -0.34 18.40
CA ASP A 297 15.19 -1.55 18.20
C ASP A 297 14.83 -2.15 19.57
N SER A 298 13.54 -2.16 19.89
CA SER A 298 12.99 -2.76 21.11
C SER A 298 12.40 -4.15 20.88
N THR A 299 12.70 -4.81 19.75
CA THR A 299 12.20 -6.16 19.47
C THR A 299 12.86 -7.19 20.39
N GLY A 300 12.07 -7.98 21.09
CA GLY A 300 12.55 -9.06 21.95
C GLY A 300 13.47 -8.60 23.10
N MET A 301 14.76 -8.83 22.99
CA MET A 301 15.74 -8.42 24.02
C MET A 301 15.96 -6.91 24.11
N GLY A 302 15.49 -6.14 23.15
CA GLY A 302 15.57 -4.68 23.16
C GLY A 302 14.63 -4.01 24.16
N ASP A 303 13.48 -4.62 24.49
CA ASP A 303 12.52 -4.08 25.46
C ASP A 303 13.14 -3.83 26.85
N PRO A 304 13.83 -4.80 27.51
CA PRO A 304 14.50 -4.56 28.79
C PRO A 304 15.59 -3.49 28.70
N ILE A 305 16.33 -3.41 27.58
CA ILE A 305 17.38 -2.40 27.39
C ILE A 305 16.75 -1.01 27.30
N TYR A 306 15.69 -0.88 26.53
CA TYR A 306 14.92 0.36 26.41
C TYR A 306 14.43 0.85 27.78
N GLU A 307 13.81 -0.05 28.58
CA GLU A 307 13.32 0.31 29.92
C GLU A 307 14.44 0.75 30.86
N ASP A 308 15.59 0.06 30.84
CA ASP A 308 16.73 0.41 31.67
C ASP A 308 17.32 1.76 31.30
N LEU A 309 17.47 2.05 30.02
CA LEU A 309 17.93 3.36 29.54
C LEU A 309 16.98 4.49 29.93
N ALA A 310 15.67 4.27 29.78
CA ALA A 310 14.66 5.23 30.19
C ALA A 310 14.70 5.50 31.71
N LYS A 311 14.86 4.46 32.55
CA LYS A 311 15.04 4.58 34.01
C LYS A 311 16.30 5.35 34.37
N GLN A 312 17.36 5.27 33.55
CA GLN A 312 18.60 6.05 33.72
C GLN A 312 18.50 7.50 33.23
N GLY A 313 17.31 7.93 32.76
CA GLY A 313 17.05 9.28 32.28
C GLY A 313 17.62 9.59 30.90
N VAL A 314 17.92 8.56 30.10
CA VAL A 314 18.28 8.74 28.69
C VAL A 314 17.01 9.00 27.90
N ASN A 315 17.02 9.97 26.99
CA ASN A 315 15.89 10.22 26.11
C ASN A 315 15.84 9.16 25.00
N VAL A 316 15.15 8.07 25.26
CA VAL A 316 15.05 6.92 24.34
C VAL A 316 13.61 6.68 23.90
N ARG A 317 13.48 6.13 22.70
CA ARG A 317 12.22 5.64 22.13
C ARG A 317 12.45 4.26 21.52
N GLY A 318 11.72 3.26 22.01
CA GLY A 318 11.76 1.90 21.49
C GLY A 318 10.88 1.77 20.24
N ILE A 319 11.41 1.16 19.20
CA ILE A 319 10.69 0.83 17.97
C ILE A 319 10.64 -0.69 17.84
N LYS A 320 9.45 -1.28 17.84
CA LYS A 320 9.29 -2.72 17.56
C LYS A 320 9.40 -2.95 16.04
N ILE A 321 10.44 -3.68 15.63
CA ILE A 321 10.66 -3.98 14.22
C ILE A 321 9.78 -5.14 13.79
N SER A 322 8.71 -4.81 13.07
CA SER A 322 7.86 -5.71 12.29
C SER A 322 8.17 -5.55 10.79
N SER A 323 7.62 -6.40 9.95
CA SER A 323 7.76 -6.23 8.48
C SER A 323 7.26 -4.86 8.01
N LYS A 324 6.18 -4.34 8.61
CA LYS A 324 5.62 -3.03 8.30
C LYS A 324 6.53 -1.90 8.76
N SER A 325 6.91 -1.88 10.05
CA SER A 325 7.77 -0.81 10.58
C SER A 325 9.17 -0.82 9.95
N LYS A 326 9.73 -2.01 9.61
CA LYS A 326 10.98 -2.09 8.82
C LYS A 326 10.82 -1.41 7.46
N SER A 327 9.71 -1.68 6.77
CA SER A 327 9.43 -1.01 5.49
C SER A 327 9.32 0.50 5.66
N ASP A 328 8.61 0.98 6.69
CA ASP A 328 8.43 2.41 6.95
C ASP A 328 9.77 3.10 7.25
N MET A 329 10.64 2.47 8.04
CA MET A 329 11.98 2.98 8.35
C MET A 329 12.87 3.06 7.12
N ILE A 330 12.90 2.01 6.30
CA ILE A 330 13.72 1.96 5.08
C ILE A 330 13.21 2.96 4.05
N ASN A 331 11.89 3.09 3.91
CA ASN A 331 11.28 4.09 3.04
C ASN A 331 11.62 5.51 3.50
N ALA A 332 11.58 5.80 4.81
CA ALA A 332 11.98 7.10 5.35
C ALA A 332 13.44 7.43 4.99
N LEU A 333 14.33 6.46 5.13
CA LEU A 333 15.75 6.64 4.77
C LEU A 333 15.94 6.84 3.26
N ALA A 334 15.27 6.05 2.43
CA ALA A 334 15.35 6.17 0.98
C ALA A 334 14.90 7.57 0.50
N ILE A 335 13.78 8.07 1.02
CA ILE A 335 13.27 9.40 0.71
C ILE A 335 14.28 10.49 1.14
N MET A 336 14.86 10.40 2.34
CA MET A 336 15.84 11.37 2.80
C MET A 336 17.11 11.38 1.94
N ILE A 337 17.51 10.21 1.39
CA ILE A 337 18.62 10.09 0.45
C ILE A 337 18.26 10.73 -0.89
N GLU A 338 17.12 10.37 -1.47
CA GLU A 338 16.65 10.86 -2.77
C GLU A 338 16.46 12.39 -2.77
N ASN A 339 15.90 12.93 -1.68
CA ASN A 339 15.69 14.36 -1.50
C ASN A 339 16.93 15.13 -1.01
N LYS A 340 18.08 14.46 -0.79
CA LYS A 340 19.31 15.07 -0.23
C LYS A 340 19.11 15.72 1.16
N GLU A 341 18.19 15.15 1.95
CA GLU A 341 17.90 15.57 3.33
C GLU A 341 18.87 14.94 4.34
N ILE A 342 19.62 13.89 3.94
CA ILE A 342 20.60 13.21 4.78
C ILE A 342 21.96 13.12 4.08
N TRP A 343 23.02 13.41 4.85
CA TRP A 343 24.42 13.24 4.43
C TRP A 343 25.07 12.14 5.25
N LEU A 344 25.72 11.24 4.58
CA LEU A 344 26.27 10.02 5.14
C LEU A 344 27.81 10.10 5.23
N PRO A 345 28.46 9.58 6.28
CA PRO A 345 29.90 9.60 6.41
C PRO A 345 30.58 8.74 5.35
N ASN A 346 31.80 9.11 5.01
CA ASN A 346 32.63 8.37 4.08
C ASN A 346 33.23 7.11 4.74
N ASP A 347 32.35 6.18 5.13
CA ASP A 347 32.69 4.93 5.77
C ASP A 347 32.62 3.75 4.79
N ALA A 348 33.60 2.83 4.85
CA ALA A 348 33.73 1.73 3.91
C ALA A 348 32.65 0.63 4.14
N ASP A 349 32.29 0.35 5.38
CA ASP A 349 31.33 -0.69 5.72
C ASP A 349 29.90 -0.18 5.49
N LEU A 350 29.62 1.08 5.80
CA LEU A 350 28.38 1.74 5.40
C LEU A 350 28.13 1.63 3.89
N LYS A 351 29.13 1.95 3.08
CA LYS A 351 29.01 1.85 1.61
C LYS A 351 28.71 0.44 1.15
N LYS A 352 29.37 -0.57 1.74
CA LYS A 352 29.13 -1.98 1.40
C LYS A 352 27.71 -2.42 1.78
N GLU A 353 27.23 -2.01 2.96
CA GLU A 353 25.87 -2.35 3.40
C GLU A 353 24.84 -1.67 2.52
N MET A 354 24.96 -0.35 2.25
CA MET A 354 24.04 0.39 1.36
C MET A 354 24.00 -0.19 -0.06
N GLN A 355 25.15 -0.58 -0.63
CA GLN A 355 25.23 -1.21 -1.95
C GLN A 355 24.59 -2.59 -1.99
N ALA A 356 24.73 -3.36 -0.89
CA ALA A 356 24.20 -4.71 -0.80
C ALA A 356 22.73 -4.74 -0.41
N TYR A 357 22.17 -3.66 0.12
CA TYR A 357 20.81 -3.62 0.61
C TYR A 357 19.81 -3.65 -0.55
N THR A 358 18.98 -4.67 -0.58
CA THR A 358 18.07 -4.93 -1.67
C THR A 358 16.63 -5.07 -1.19
N TYR A 359 15.73 -4.92 -2.12
CA TYR A 359 14.35 -5.36 -1.91
C TYR A 359 14.08 -6.61 -2.76
N THR A 360 13.18 -7.43 -2.26
CA THR A 360 12.59 -8.55 -3.01
C THR A 360 11.08 -8.45 -2.94
N MET A 361 10.41 -8.94 -3.97
CA MET A 361 8.96 -9.05 -3.94
C MET A 361 8.60 -10.45 -3.45
N THR A 362 7.68 -10.54 -2.48
CA THR A 362 7.11 -11.84 -2.11
C THR A 362 6.11 -12.29 -3.19
N PRO A 363 5.75 -13.57 -3.25
CA PRO A 363 4.71 -14.04 -4.18
C PRO A 363 3.38 -13.29 -4.02
N GLU A 364 3.09 -12.80 -2.82
CA GLU A 364 1.91 -11.99 -2.50
C GLU A 364 2.07 -10.51 -2.91
N GLY A 365 3.19 -10.16 -3.55
CA GLY A 365 3.46 -8.80 -4.04
C GLY A 365 3.87 -7.78 -2.97
N ASN A 366 4.23 -8.23 -1.77
CA ASN A 366 4.76 -7.35 -0.74
C ASN A 366 6.26 -7.14 -0.92
N VAL A 367 6.71 -5.91 -0.68
CA VAL A 367 8.14 -5.59 -0.69
C VAL A 367 8.78 -6.04 0.62
N LYS A 368 9.82 -6.87 0.53
CA LYS A 368 10.65 -7.28 1.66
C LYS A 368 12.04 -6.67 1.50
N TYR A 369 12.46 -5.87 2.47
CA TYR A 369 13.76 -5.22 2.50
C TYR A 369 14.77 -6.03 3.32
N GLY A 370 16.03 -6.06 2.90
CA GLY A 370 17.12 -6.68 3.67
C GLY A 370 18.42 -6.82 2.90
N ALA A 371 19.47 -7.14 3.64
CA ALA A 371 20.72 -7.58 3.06
C ALA A 371 20.60 -9.02 2.54
N PRO A 372 21.34 -9.41 1.49
CA PRO A 372 21.45 -10.79 1.05
C PRO A 372 22.03 -11.70 2.16
N PRO A 373 21.76 -13.01 2.13
CA PRO A 373 22.32 -13.94 3.09
C PRO A 373 23.82 -13.82 3.23
N GLY A 374 24.32 -13.75 4.47
CA GLY A 374 25.74 -13.59 4.77
C GLY A 374 26.28 -12.14 4.69
N ARG A 375 25.40 -11.16 4.53
CA ARG A 375 25.72 -9.74 4.61
C ARG A 375 25.04 -9.11 5.82
N HIS A 376 25.68 -8.10 6.39
CA HIS A 376 25.14 -7.31 7.49
C HIS A 376 24.35 -6.10 6.96
N ASP A 377 23.38 -5.64 7.75
CA ASP A 377 22.58 -4.43 7.51
C ASP A 377 22.46 -3.54 8.78
N ASP A 378 23.30 -3.79 9.77
CA ASP A 378 23.25 -3.13 11.09
C ASP A 378 23.41 -1.60 10.99
N ILE A 379 24.30 -1.13 10.11
CA ILE A 379 24.53 0.32 9.90
C ILE A 379 23.31 0.93 9.19
N VAL A 380 22.77 0.23 8.20
CA VAL A 380 21.57 0.67 7.47
C VAL A 380 20.40 0.79 8.43
N ILE A 381 20.19 -0.20 9.31
CA ILE A 381 19.08 -0.21 10.28
C ILE A 381 19.26 0.93 11.29
N SER A 382 20.47 1.13 11.83
CA SER A 382 20.73 2.24 12.75
C SER A 382 20.39 3.61 12.14
N ILE A 383 20.78 3.85 10.88
CA ILE A 383 20.48 5.10 10.17
C ILE A 383 19.01 5.18 9.79
N ALA A 384 18.37 4.04 9.47
CA ALA A 384 16.93 3.99 9.19
C ALA A 384 16.08 4.34 10.41
N LEU A 385 16.52 3.93 11.62
CA LEU A 385 15.91 4.35 12.88
C LEU A 385 15.98 5.87 13.08
N VAL A 386 17.12 6.48 12.74
CA VAL A 386 17.28 7.96 12.73
C VAL A 386 16.28 8.58 11.75
N ALA A 387 16.28 8.11 10.51
CA ALA A 387 15.40 8.66 9.46
C ALA A 387 13.93 8.58 9.86
N TYR A 388 13.51 7.44 10.40
CA TYR A 388 12.17 7.24 10.93
C TYR A 388 11.85 8.22 12.07
N GLY A 389 12.78 8.37 13.02
CA GLY A 389 12.64 9.32 14.13
C GLY A 389 12.50 10.78 13.65
N VAL A 390 13.27 11.17 12.64
CA VAL A 390 13.24 12.51 12.08
C VAL A 390 11.93 12.78 11.34
N ARG A 391 11.45 11.83 10.51
CA ARG A 391 10.26 12.06 9.67
C ARG A 391 8.93 11.80 10.40
N CYS A 392 8.86 10.77 11.24
CA CYS A 392 7.60 10.36 11.86
C CYS A 392 7.34 11.01 13.23
N TYR A 393 8.40 11.36 13.97
CA TYR A 393 8.23 11.95 15.31
C TYR A 393 8.52 13.45 15.39
N THR A 394 9.11 14.07 14.38
CA THR A 394 9.44 15.50 14.39
C THR A 394 8.66 16.32 13.36
N GLY A 395 7.96 15.71 12.44
CA GLY A 395 7.02 16.37 11.51
C GLY A 395 5.67 16.72 12.12
N CYS A 396 5.33 16.17 13.29
CA CYS A 396 4.09 16.46 14.01
C CYS A 396 4.38 17.31 15.26
N VAL A 397 4.62 18.59 15.07
CA VAL A 397 4.24 19.57 16.09
C VAL A 397 2.76 19.83 15.92
N GLY A 398 1.96 18.95 16.49
CA GLY A 398 0.51 19.03 16.48
C GLY A 398 -0.05 17.64 16.83
N LEU A 399 -0.03 17.35 18.12
CA LEU A 399 -0.90 16.42 18.86
C LEU A 399 -1.73 15.45 18.00
N VAL A 400 -1.32 14.18 17.95
CA VAL A 400 -2.21 13.06 18.24
C VAL A 400 -1.35 12.01 18.94
N GLU A 401 -1.57 11.80 20.22
CA GLU A 401 -1.30 10.53 20.87
C GLU A 401 -2.14 9.49 20.12
N VAL A 402 -1.48 8.62 19.39
CA VAL A 402 -2.14 7.41 18.90
C VAL A 402 -2.08 6.45 20.08
N ASP A 403 -3.15 6.40 20.85
CA ASP A 403 -3.43 5.29 21.73
C ASP A 403 -3.38 4.01 20.88
N GLU A 404 -2.57 3.05 21.32
CA GLU A 404 -2.59 1.69 20.81
C GLU A 404 -3.96 1.09 21.22
N GLU A 405 -4.99 1.27 20.41
CA GLU A 405 -6.14 0.39 20.48
C GLU A 405 -5.73 -0.93 19.81
N GLU A 406 -5.57 -1.94 20.64
CA GLU A 406 -5.60 -3.34 20.24
C GLU A 406 -6.77 -3.54 19.27
N GLU A 407 -6.49 -4.17 18.11
CA GLU A 407 -7.55 -4.70 17.25
C GLU A 407 -8.32 -5.77 18.04
N GLU A 408 -9.22 -5.34 18.90
CA GLU A 408 -10.32 -6.18 19.34
C GLU A 408 -11.23 -6.40 18.12
N SER A 409 -11.28 -7.67 17.70
CA SER A 409 -12.28 -8.17 16.79
C SER A 409 -13.67 -7.81 17.30
N GLY A 410 -14.22 -6.69 16.84
CA GLY A 410 -15.52 -6.19 17.25
C GLY A 410 -16.62 -7.14 16.82
N TYR A 411 -17.20 -7.83 17.76
CA TYR A 411 -18.51 -8.47 17.69
C TYR A 411 -19.58 -7.36 17.63
N TRP A 412 -20.48 -7.45 16.68
CA TRP A 412 -21.67 -6.61 16.62
C TRP A 412 -22.60 -6.93 17.78
N ASP A 413 -22.82 -5.97 18.64
CA ASP A 413 -23.89 -6.00 19.63
C ASP A 413 -25.20 -5.55 18.97
N GLU A 414 -26.22 -6.40 19.02
CA GLU A 414 -27.52 -6.18 18.37
C GLU A 414 -28.39 -5.08 19.03
N GLU A 415 -27.94 -4.41 20.09
CA GLU A 415 -28.77 -3.50 20.89
C GLU A 415 -28.44 -2.00 20.77
N SER A 416 -27.46 -1.56 20.00
CA SER A 416 -27.18 -0.13 19.83
C SER A 416 -27.39 0.35 18.38
N GLU A 417 -28.61 0.82 18.09
CA GLU A 417 -28.93 1.68 16.93
C GLU A 417 -28.27 3.07 17.12
N ASN A 418 -26.99 3.24 16.76
CA ASN A 418 -26.42 4.57 16.51
C ASN A 418 -25.41 4.48 15.36
N PHE A 419 -25.90 4.80 14.18
CA PHE A 419 -25.08 5.13 13.01
C PHE A 419 -24.52 6.53 13.17
N VAL A 420 -23.19 6.68 13.15
CA VAL A 420 -22.53 7.98 12.96
C VAL A 420 -22.72 8.38 11.49
N ASP A 421 -23.40 9.49 11.30
CA ASP A 421 -23.80 10.01 9.99
C ASP A 421 -22.59 10.62 9.27
N TRP A 422 -22.18 10.00 8.16
CA TRP A 422 -21.10 10.47 7.28
C TRP A 422 -21.58 11.51 6.24
N GLU A 423 -22.82 12.00 6.36
CA GLU A 423 -23.40 12.94 5.39
C GLU A 423 -22.73 14.32 5.40
N GLU A 424 -22.10 14.76 6.49
CA GLU A 424 -21.47 16.08 6.57
C GLU A 424 -20.15 16.23 5.77
N ASP A 425 -19.39 15.15 5.54
CA ASP A 425 -18.12 15.22 4.79
C ASP A 425 -18.31 15.09 3.27
N VAL A 426 -19.40 14.46 2.81
CA VAL A 426 -19.70 14.31 1.38
C VAL A 426 -20.26 15.61 0.79
N GLU A 427 -21.02 16.42 1.57
CA GLU A 427 -21.52 17.73 1.12
C GLU A 427 -20.42 18.81 0.97
N ARG A 428 -19.27 18.63 1.62
CA ARG A 428 -18.13 19.56 1.48
C ARG A 428 -17.34 19.37 0.21
N LEU A 429 -17.28 18.16 -0.33
CA LEU A 429 -16.54 17.83 -1.56
C LEU A 429 -17.31 18.16 -2.84
N ASP A 430 -18.64 18.26 -2.78
CA ASP A 430 -19.48 18.49 -3.96
C ASP A 430 -19.65 19.97 -4.34
N LYS A 431 -19.17 20.90 -3.53
CA LYS A 431 -19.39 22.36 -3.73
C LYS A 431 -18.20 23.14 -4.33
N THR A 432 -17.05 22.52 -4.58
CA THR A 432 -15.82 23.25 -4.96
C THR A 432 -15.25 22.93 -6.32
N VAL A 433 -15.78 21.97 -7.08
CA VAL A 433 -15.24 21.60 -8.40
C VAL A 433 -16.35 21.65 -9.45
N GLU A 434 -16.34 22.68 -10.31
CA GLU A 434 -17.16 22.67 -11.53
C GLU A 434 -16.67 21.55 -12.45
N PRO A 435 -17.54 20.63 -12.90
CA PRO A 435 -17.15 19.53 -13.76
C PRO A 435 -16.76 20.04 -15.15
N ARG A 436 -15.52 19.81 -15.55
CA ARG A 436 -15.00 20.10 -16.92
C ARG A 436 -15.62 19.23 -18.02
N TRP A 437 -16.78 18.60 -17.80
CA TRP A 437 -17.33 17.58 -18.69
C TRP A 437 -18.64 18.02 -19.33
N LYS A 438 -18.77 17.72 -20.64
CA LYS A 438 -20.01 17.95 -21.39
C LYS A 438 -21.05 16.86 -21.08
N PRO A 439 -22.36 17.19 -21.06
CA PRO A 439 -23.45 16.26 -20.69
C PRO A 439 -23.63 15.00 -21.55
N SER A 440 -22.87 14.87 -22.65
CA SER A 440 -23.01 13.78 -23.63
C SER A 440 -22.48 12.41 -23.16
N MET A 441 -21.82 12.34 -21.99
CA MET A 441 -21.23 11.09 -21.47
C MET A 441 -22.08 10.40 -20.39
N LEU A 442 -23.29 10.87 -20.15
CA LEU A 442 -24.20 10.24 -19.19
C LEU A 442 -25.04 9.14 -19.88
N ARG A 443 -24.90 7.92 -19.41
CA ARG A 443 -25.79 6.84 -19.83
C ARG A 443 -27.00 6.78 -18.89
N ARG A 444 -28.17 7.05 -19.42
CA ARG A 444 -29.42 7.01 -18.67
C ARG A 444 -30.06 5.64 -18.84
N ILE A 445 -30.24 4.92 -17.74
CA ILE A 445 -30.98 3.66 -17.75
C ILE A 445 -32.43 3.98 -17.39
N GLU A 446 -33.32 3.94 -18.37
CA GLU A 446 -34.77 4.07 -18.14
C GLU A 446 -35.34 2.67 -17.90
N SER A 447 -36.08 2.51 -16.82
CA SER A 447 -36.89 1.31 -16.61
C SER A 447 -38.02 1.31 -17.65
N LYS A 448 -38.00 0.37 -18.59
CA LYS A 448 -39.20 0.04 -19.33
C LYS A 448 -40.16 -0.70 -18.39
N PRO A 449 -41.45 -0.40 -18.46
CA PRO A 449 -42.46 -1.02 -17.61
C PRO A 449 -42.58 -2.54 -17.80
#